data_deda58f8b382b802f4517bd81a6428e4
#
_entry.id   deda58f8b382b802f4517bd81a6428e4
#
_cell.length_a   1.000
_cell.length_b   1.000
_cell.length_c   1.000
_cell.angle_alpha   90.00
_cell.angle_beta   90.00
_cell.angle_gamma   90.00
#
_symmetry.space_group_name_H-M   'P 1'
#
loop_
_entity.id
_entity.type
_entity.pdbx_description
1 polymer ?
#
loop_
_entity_poly.entity_id
_entity_poly.type
_entity_poly.pdbx_seq_one_letter_code
_entity_poly.pdbx_strand_id
1 'polypeptide(L)'
;QFVNEKFGMFIHFNMPSFVDEDWPDPDMPAETFHPKKLDCNQWAEAALSAGMKFGCLTTKHHSGYCIWDTKTTEYNVMNSPLKRDVVREYVDAFRKKGLDVMLYYSILDTHHRLRPGFIHRDHIDLIKNQLKELLTNYGPISALIIDGWDAPWSRISYEEVPFDDIYHFIKQLQPNCLVMDLNSAKYPQDALFYTDIKSFEQNAGQHISKDTNRMPALSCLPLNSSWFWKSDFPTTDVKSPEWIVNENLVPFNKAYCTFILNVSPNRDGLIDDNALEALKEIGRLWKRKEGGEMTLGEYERPITAENIAKHRPANSSWSYDSFIMDFGND
;
A
#
# COMPACT_ATOMS: atom_id res chain seq x y z
N GLN A 1 5.57 -3.95 18.12
CA GLN A 1 5.79 -2.54 17.70
C GLN A 1 4.68 -2.08 16.74
N PHE A 2 4.45 -2.73 15.61
CA PHE A 2 3.55 -2.25 14.54
C PHE A 2 2.13 -1.90 15.00
N VAL A 3 1.49 -2.73 15.84
CA VAL A 3 0.14 -2.44 16.36
C VAL A 3 0.08 -1.17 17.23
N ASN A 4 1.23 -0.74 17.77
CA ASN A 4 1.37 0.46 18.57
C ASN A 4 1.71 1.72 17.75
N GLU A 5 1.94 1.57 16.46
CA GLU A 5 1.94 2.71 15.51
C GLU A 5 0.54 3.31 15.37
N LYS A 6 -0.50 2.50 15.47
CA LYS A 6 -1.93 2.85 15.54
C LYS A 6 -2.50 3.60 14.36
N PHE A 7 -1.84 4.67 13.88
CA PHE A 7 -2.35 5.55 12.85
C PHE A 7 -1.25 6.07 11.93
N GLY A 8 -1.48 6.01 10.62
CA GLY A 8 -0.54 6.47 9.62
C GLY A 8 -1.20 7.09 8.39
N MET A 9 -0.38 7.71 7.54
CA MET A 9 -0.78 8.33 6.28
C MET A 9 -0.40 7.42 5.11
N PHE A 10 -1.38 6.99 4.32
CA PHE A 10 -1.14 6.43 2.99
C PHE A 10 -1.09 7.59 1.99
N ILE A 11 -0.14 7.57 1.08
CA ILE A 11 0.08 8.66 0.13
C ILE A 11 0.07 8.05 -1.27
N HIS A 12 -1.08 8.14 -1.94
CA HIS A 12 -1.19 7.78 -3.35
C HIS A 12 -0.85 8.99 -4.21
N PHE A 13 0.37 8.99 -4.76
CA PHE A 13 0.88 10.03 -5.62
C PHE A 13 1.70 9.42 -6.74
N ASN A 14 1.11 9.32 -7.94
CA ASN A 14 1.71 8.68 -9.10
C ASN A 14 0.97 9.15 -10.38
N MET A 15 1.19 8.52 -11.52
CA MET A 15 0.56 8.85 -12.82
C MET A 15 -0.95 9.11 -12.75
N PRO A 16 -1.77 8.30 -12.04
CA PRO A 16 -3.21 8.53 -11.96
C PRO A 16 -3.61 9.93 -11.47
N SER A 17 -2.81 10.57 -10.61
CA SER A 17 -3.06 11.93 -10.11
C SER A 17 -3.11 12.97 -11.24
N PHE A 18 -2.48 12.71 -12.37
CA PHE A 18 -2.34 13.67 -13.48
C PHE A 18 -3.38 13.52 -14.58
N VAL A 19 -4.18 12.46 -14.54
CA VAL A 19 -5.12 12.11 -15.62
C VAL A 19 -6.57 11.91 -15.17
N ASP A 20 -6.86 12.06 -13.88
CA ASP A 20 -8.19 11.79 -13.28
C ASP A 20 -8.71 10.35 -13.49
N GLU A 21 -7.82 9.41 -13.79
CA GLU A 21 -8.12 8.00 -14.00
C GLU A 21 -7.32 7.13 -13.04
N ASP A 22 -7.93 6.08 -12.48
CA ASP A 22 -7.23 5.15 -11.59
C ASP A 22 -6.33 4.17 -12.38
N TRP A 23 -6.66 3.93 -13.65
CA TRP A 23 -5.95 3.06 -14.57
C TRP A 23 -5.50 3.85 -15.83
N PRO A 24 -4.38 4.59 -15.73
CA PRO A 24 -3.87 5.35 -16.86
C PRO A 24 -3.36 4.44 -17.97
N ASP A 25 -3.30 4.98 -19.19
CA ASP A 25 -2.70 4.29 -20.34
C ASP A 25 -1.28 3.82 -19.98
N PRO A 26 -0.94 2.53 -20.14
CA PRO A 26 0.38 2.00 -19.83
C PRO A 26 1.51 2.60 -20.66
N ASP A 27 1.21 3.19 -21.81
CA ASP A 27 2.19 3.82 -22.70
C ASP A 27 2.21 5.36 -22.54
N MET A 28 1.61 5.87 -21.46
CA MET A 28 1.61 7.31 -21.14
C MET A 28 3.03 7.84 -20.96
N PRO A 29 3.38 8.99 -21.54
CA PRO A 29 4.74 9.55 -21.43
C PRO A 29 5.11 9.85 -19.97
N ALA A 30 6.38 9.63 -19.61
CA ALA A 30 6.92 9.98 -18.30
C ALA A 30 6.73 11.46 -17.95
N GLU A 31 6.71 12.34 -18.96
CA GLU A 31 6.51 13.78 -18.86
C GLU A 31 5.12 14.16 -18.33
N THR A 32 4.14 13.26 -18.36
CA THR A 32 2.82 13.46 -17.76
C THR A 32 2.92 13.71 -16.25
N PHE A 33 3.91 13.11 -15.59
CA PHE A 33 4.18 13.33 -14.18
C PHE A 33 5.01 14.61 -13.99
N HIS A 34 4.37 15.74 -13.67
CA HIS A 34 5.02 17.05 -13.63
C HIS A 34 4.55 17.96 -12.48
N PRO A 35 4.65 17.52 -11.21
CA PRO A 35 4.28 18.38 -10.09
C PRO A 35 5.17 19.64 -10.05
N LYS A 36 4.56 20.80 -9.83
CA LYS A 36 5.26 22.09 -9.89
C LYS A 36 5.74 22.60 -8.53
N LYS A 37 5.12 22.11 -7.45
CA LYS A 37 5.35 22.63 -6.08
C LYS A 37 5.56 21.49 -5.08
N LEU A 38 6.07 20.34 -5.54
CA LEU A 38 6.28 19.18 -4.68
C LEU A 38 6.95 19.56 -3.36
N ASP A 39 6.26 19.28 -2.25
CA ASP A 39 6.76 19.52 -0.89
C ASP A 39 6.38 18.37 0.06
N CYS A 40 7.27 17.41 0.19
CA CYS A 40 7.09 16.29 1.12
C CYS A 40 7.15 16.71 2.60
N ASN A 41 7.70 17.91 2.92
CA ASN A 41 7.63 18.43 4.30
C ASN A 41 6.19 18.81 4.66
N GLN A 42 5.41 19.38 3.73
CA GLN A 42 3.98 19.66 3.94
C GLN A 42 3.22 18.36 4.22
N TRP A 43 3.53 17.24 3.52
CA TRP A 43 2.92 15.95 3.77
C TRP A 43 3.23 15.43 5.19
N ALA A 44 4.49 15.53 5.60
CA ALA A 44 4.92 15.12 6.94
C ALA A 44 4.28 15.98 8.05
N GLU A 45 4.15 17.28 7.83
CA GLU A 45 3.46 18.20 8.77
C GLU A 45 1.96 17.89 8.85
N ALA A 46 1.33 17.57 7.73
CA ALA A 46 -0.06 17.13 7.68
C ALA A 46 -0.27 15.84 8.47
N ALA A 47 0.62 14.85 8.30
CA ALA A 47 0.58 13.60 9.07
C ALA A 47 0.70 13.84 10.57
N LEU A 48 1.65 14.68 11.00
CA LEU A 48 1.81 15.06 12.41
C LEU A 48 0.59 15.77 12.97
N SER A 49 -0.04 16.66 12.17
CA SER A 49 -1.23 17.38 12.60
C SER A 49 -2.41 16.46 12.92
N ALA A 50 -2.48 15.30 12.24
CA ALA A 50 -3.47 14.25 12.47
C ALA A 50 -3.09 13.30 13.62
N GLY A 51 -1.90 13.42 14.20
CA GLY A 51 -1.39 12.50 15.21
C GLY A 51 -0.87 11.17 14.65
N MET A 52 -0.56 11.13 13.36
CA MET A 52 0.00 9.96 12.70
C MET A 52 1.46 9.74 13.10
N LYS A 53 1.92 8.49 13.04
CA LYS A 53 3.27 8.07 13.44
C LYS A 53 4.13 7.58 12.28
N PHE A 54 3.55 7.33 11.14
CA PHE A 54 4.25 6.86 9.94
C PHE A 54 3.56 7.33 8.67
N GLY A 55 4.30 7.25 7.56
CA GLY A 55 3.77 7.38 6.20
C GLY A 55 4.04 6.13 5.38
N CYS A 56 3.25 5.92 4.33
CA CYS A 56 3.45 4.90 3.30
C CYS A 56 3.21 5.52 1.93
N LEU A 57 4.27 5.63 1.12
CA LEU A 57 4.21 6.23 -0.22
C LEU A 57 4.10 5.17 -1.30
N THR A 58 3.22 5.37 -2.28
CA THR A 58 3.16 4.55 -3.51
C THR A 58 4.38 4.80 -4.39
N THR A 59 5.43 4.01 -4.24
CA THR A 59 6.68 4.17 -5.03
C THR A 59 6.47 3.80 -6.49
N LYS A 60 5.71 2.73 -6.74
CA LYS A 60 5.23 2.28 -8.05
C LYS A 60 3.82 1.71 -7.89
N HIS A 61 2.87 2.21 -8.67
CA HIS A 61 1.52 1.68 -8.77
C HIS A 61 1.36 0.81 -10.02
N HIS A 62 0.16 0.34 -10.33
CA HIS A 62 -0.12 -0.62 -11.42
C HIS A 62 0.28 -0.14 -12.82
N SER A 63 0.44 1.17 -13.04
CA SER A 63 0.94 1.74 -14.30
C SER A 63 2.41 1.47 -14.56
N GLY A 64 3.18 1.02 -13.55
CA GLY A 64 4.60 0.74 -13.69
C GLY A 64 5.52 1.96 -13.57
N TYR A 65 4.97 3.17 -13.39
CA TYR A 65 5.77 4.38 -13.27
C TYR A 65 6.45 4.48 -11.90
N CYS A 66 7.78 4.62 -11.93
CA CYS A 66 8.64 4.67 -10.75
C CYS A 66 8.91 6.12 -10.35
N ILE A 67 8.52 6.53 -9.13
CA ILE A 67 8.75 7.91 -8.64
C ILE A 67 10.06 8.07 -7.87
N TRP A 68 11.05 7.22 -8.15
CA TRP A 68 12.43 7.31 -7.63
C TRP A 68 13.46 7.20 -8.75
N ASP A 69 14.72 7.54 -8.46
CA ASP A 69 15.86 7.42 -9.39
C ASP A 69 16.23 5.95 -9.61
N THR A 70 15.32 5.20 -10.25
CA THR A 70 15.60 3.80 -10.62
C THR A 70 16.52 3.69 -11.82
N LYS A 71 17.35 2.63 -11.82
CA LYS A 71 18.19 2.24 -12.96
C LYS A 71 17.60 1.04 -13.72
N THR A 72 16.42 0.59 -13.34
CA THR A 72 15.79 -0.62 -13.90
C THR A 72 14.89 -0.36 -15.09
N THR A 73 14.42 0.87 -15.27
CA THR A 73 13.54 1.28 -16.37
C THR A 73 13.68 2.76 -16.66
N GLU A 74 13.47 3.15 -17.91
CA GLU A 74 13.37 4.56 -18.31
C GLU A 74 12.01 5.20 -17.92
N TYR A 75 11.01 4.39 -17.55
CA TYR A 75 9.69 4.86 -17.13
C TYR A 75 9.71 5.31 -15.67
N ASN A 76 10.39 6.42 -15.43
CA ASN A 76 10.64 6.94 -14.08
C ASN A 76 10.66 8.47 -14.02
N VAL A 77 10.63 8.99 -12.80
CA VAL A 77 10.56 10.42 -12.48
C VAL A 77 11.76 11.24 -12.98
N MET A 78 12.94 10.62 -13.15
CA MET A 78 14.13 11.33 -13.65
C MET A 78 13.99 11.70 -15.13
N ASN A 79 13.11 11.03 -15.85
CA ASN A 79 12.75 11.32 -17.25
C ASN A 79 11.51 12.23 -17.36
N SER A 80 10.94 12.67 -16.24
CA SER A 80 9.87 13.67 -16.20
C SER A 80 10.42 15.10 -16.10
N PRO A 81 9.60 16.15 -16.28
CA PRO A 81 10.02 17.54 -16.05
C PRO A 81 10.46 17.83 -14.60
N LEU A 82 9.98 17.02 -13.63
CA LEU A 82 10.35 17.17 -12.23
C LEU A 82 11.84 16.88 -11.98
N LYS A 83 12.37 15.77 -12.53
CA LYS A 83 13.76 15.30 -12.37
C LYS A 83 14.25 15.29 -10.92
N ARG A 84 13.39 14.90 -9.99
CA ARG A 84 13.67 14.78 -8.55
C ARG A 84 13.19 13.43 -8.04
N ASP A 85 13.97 12.80 -7.19
CA ASP A 85 13.61 11.53 -6.54
C ASP A 85 12.59 11.79 -5.43
N VAL A 86 11.31 11.52 -5.72
CA VAL A 86 10.19 11.76 -4.79
C VAL A 86 10.29 10.85 -3.57
N VAL A 87 10.75 9.60 -3.74
CA VAL A 87 10.94 8.66 -2.62
C VAL A 87 11.99 9.18 -1.66
N ARG A 88 13.11 9.72 -2.16
CA ARG A 88 14.15 10.34 -1.34
C ARG A 88 13.58 11.49 -0.52
N GLU A 89 12.88 12.40 -1.17
CA GLU A 89 12.32 13.59 -0.51
C GLU A 89 11.27 13.22 0.55
N TYR A 90 10.43 12.23 0.25
CA TYR A 90 9.47 11.70 1.21
C TYR A 90 10.16 11.10 2.44
N VAL A 91 11.14 10.21 2.21
CA VAL A 91 11.89 9.54 3.28
C VAL A 91 12.58 10.55 4.19
N ASP A 92 13.26 11.53 3.60
CA ASP A 92 14.00 12.55 4.35
C ASP A 92 13.06 13.45 5.15
N ALA A 93 11.93 13.87 4.55
CA ALA A 93 10.94 14.73 5.21
C ALA A 93 10.27 14.02 6.40
N PHE A 94 9.85 12.77 6.23
CA PHE A 94 9.17 12.01 7.29
C PHE A 94 10.12 11.68 8.43
N ARG A 95 11.33 11.20 8.16
CA ARG A 95 12.34 10.93 9.19
C ARG A 95 12.76 12.18 9.96
N LYS A 96 12.93 13.30 9.27
CA LYS A 96 13.25 14.59 9.92
C LYS A 96 12.21 15.00 10.95
N LYS A 97 10.96 14.56 10.77
CA LYS A 97 9.84 14.83 11.69
C LYS A 97 9.62 13.68 12.70
N GLY A 98 10.47 12.66 12.72
CA GLY A 98 10.34 11.51 13.61
C GLY A 98 9.22 10.55 13.25
N LEU A 99 8.77 10.57 11.99
CA LEU A 99 7.79 9.64 11.46
C LEU A 99 8.48 8.42 10.87
N ASP A 100 7.94 7.22 11.10
CA ASP A 100 8.40 6.00 10.47
C ASP A 100 8.06 5.98 8.98
N VAL A 101 8.89 5.28 8.22
CA VAL A 101 8.79 5.21 6.76
C VAL A 101 8.40 3.82 6.32
N MET A 102 7.27 3.74 5.64
CA MET A 102 6.80 2.57 4.90
C MET A 102 6.72 2.90 3.42
N LEU A 103 6.80 1.87 2.58
CA LEU A 103 6.66 2.00 1.13
C LEU A 103 5.58 1.06 0.62
N TYR A 104 4.93 1.45 -0.46
CA TYR A 104 4.03 0.60 -1.24
C TYR A 104 4.66 0.31 -2.60
N TYR A 105 4.49 -0.91 -3.06
CA TYR A 105 4.98 -1.38 -4.34
C TYR A 105 3.96 -2.31 -5.00
N SER A 106 3.62 -2.08 -6.26
CA SER A 106 2.78 -3.00 -7.04
C SER A 106 3.62 -3.98 -7.85
N ILE A 107 3.31 -5.28 -7.74
CA ILE A 107 3.87 -6.28 -8.65
C ILE A 107 3.14 -6.30 -9.99
N LEU A 108 1.87 -5.87 -10.05
CA LEU A 108 1.21 -5.60 -11.32
C LEU A 108 1.87 -4.39 -11.97
N ASP A 109 2.22 -4.51 -13.24
CA ASP A 109 2.92 -3.47 -13.98
C ASP A 109 2.47 -3.50 -15.44
N THR A 110 1.51 -2.63 -15.76
CA THR A 110 0.91 -2.63 -17.09
C THR A 110 1.86 -2.09 -18.17
N HIS A 111 2.78 -1.18 -17.81
CA HIS A 111 3.78 -0.65 -18.74
C HIS A 111 4.76 -1.74 -19.21
N HIS A 112 5.32 -2.51 -18.26
CA HIS A 112 6.25 -3.61 -18.56
C HIS A 112 5.54 -4.92 -18.94
N ARG A 113 4.20 -4.89 -19.12
CA ARG A 113 3.37 -6.07 -19.50
C ARG A 113 3.44 -7.21 -18.46
N LEU A 114 3.77 -6.91 -17.22
CA LEU A 114 3.76 -7.84 -16.11
C LEU A 114 2.32 -8.05 -15.65
N ARG A 115 1.70 -9.11 -16.14
CA ARG A 115 0.29 -9.47 -15.92
C ARG A 115 0.11 -10.99 -16.00
N PRO A 116 -1.00 -11.56 -15.47
CA PRO A 116 -1.23 -13.00 -15.44
C PRO A 116 -1.04 -13.67 -16.79
N GLY A 117 -0.41 -14.83 -16.81
CA GLY A 117 -0.13 -15.62 -18.02
C GLY A 117 0.99 -15.07 -18.91
N PHE A 118 1.61 -13.94 -18.53
CA PHE A 118 2.71 -13.32 -19.28
C PHE A 118 3.91 -12.99 -18.41
N ILE A 119 4.02 -13.62 -17.25
CA ILE A 119 5.12 -13.38 -16.31
C ILE A 119 6.29 -14.27 -16.70
N HIS A 120 7.45 -13.64 -16.92
CA HIS A 120 8.70 -14.27 -17.28
C HIS A 120 9.75 -13.99 -16.20
N ARG A 121 10.89 -14.70 -16.27
CA ARG A 121 12.00 -14.51 -15.34
C ARG A 121 12.46 -13.05 -15.27
N ASP A 122 12.54 -12.39 -16.41
CA ASP A 122 12.96 -10.98 -16.48
C ASP A 122 12.04 -10.06 -15.68
N HIS A 123 10.75 -10.37 -15.57
CA HIS A 123 9.81 -9.64 -14.73
C HIS A 123 10.09 -9.85 -13.23
N ILE A 124 10.44 -11.08 -12.84
CA ILE A 124 10.83 -11.37 -11.45
C ILE A 124 12.14 -10.65 -11.11
N ASP A 125 13.10 -10.65 -12.04
CA ASP A 125 14.37 -9.94 -11.88
C ASP A 125 14.14 -8.41 -11.82
N LEU A 126 13.22 -7.86 -12.62
CA LEU A 126 12.81 -6.45 -12.55
C LEU A 126 12.25 -6.11 -11.16
N ILE A 127 11.30 -6.91 -10.65
CA ILE A 127 10.73 -6.73 -9.30
C ILE A 127 11.83 -6.75 -8.25
N LYS A 128 12.71 -7.75 -8.26
CA LYS A 128 13.80 -7.88 -7.28
C LYS A 128 14.79 -6.73 -7.36
N ASN A 129 15.15 -6.28 -8.56
CA ASN A 129 16.07 -5.15 -8.72
C ASN A 129 15.44 -3.85 -8.22
N GLN A 130 14.17 -3.59 -8.50
CA GLN A 130 13.44 -2.44 -7.98
C GLN A 130 13.33 -2.48 -6.46
N LEU A 131 12.95 -3.62 -5.87
CA LEU A 131 12.91 -3.80 -4.42
C LEU A 131 14.28 -3.64 -3.78
N LYS A 132 15.35 -4.12 -4.44
CA LYS A 132 16.72 -3.92 -3.97
C LYS A 132 17.07 -2.44 -3.89
N GLU A 133 16.77 -1.64 -4.93
CA GLU A 133 16.99 -0.20 -4.88
C GLU A 133 16.24 0.45 -3.72
N LEU A 134 14.93 0.15 -3.57
CA LEU A 134 14.09 0.72 -2.53
C LEU A 134 14.56 0.34 -1.11
N LEU A 135 15.08 -0.87 -0.92
CA LEU A 135 15.51 -1.37 0.39
C LEU A 135 17.00 -1.12 0.71
N THR A 136 17.79 -0.64 -0.25
CA THR A 136 19.23 -0.37 -0.01
C THR A 136 19.59 1.11 -0.11
N ASN A 137 18.84 1.91 -0.86
CA ASN A 137 19.21 3.30 -1.13
C ASN A 137 18.59 4.31 -0.13
N TYR A 138 17.52 3.93 0.58
CA TYR A 138 16.71 4.86 1.39
C TYR A 138 16.80 4.61 2.90
N GLY A 139 17.76 3.77 3.36
CA GLY A 139 17.90 3.43 4.78
C GLY A 139 16.79 2.49 5.29
N PRO A 140 16.57 2.40 6.62
CA PRO A 140 15.60 1.47 7.18
C PRO A 140 14.17 1.74 6.72
N ILE A 141 13.47 0.72 6.24
CA ILE A 141 12.06 0.74 5.88
C ILE A 141 11.30 -0.14 6.87
N SER A 142 10.34 0.42 7.59
CA SER A 142 9.63 -0.34 8.64
C SER A 142 8.67 -1.37 8.06
N ALA A 143 8.06 -1.08 6.93
CA ALA A 143 7.20 -2.04 6.23
C ALA A 143 7.15 -1.76 4.73
N LEU A 144 6.90 -2.82 3.97
CA LEU A 144 6.64 -2.78 2.54
C LEU A 144 5.26 -3.39 2.29
N ILE A 145 4.33 -2.58 1.81
CA ILE A 145 3.02 -3.03 1.33
C ILE A 145 3.17 -3.41 -0.13
N ILE A 146 2.90 -4.67 -0.46
CA ILE A 146 2.95 -5.19 -1.83
C ILE A 146 1.53 -5.45 -2.30
N ASP A 147 1.20 -4.89 -3.45
CA ASP A 147 -0.10 -5.03 -4.09
C ASP A 147 0.03 -5.83 -5.39
N GLY A 148 -1.06 -6.51 -5.76
CA GLY A 148 -1.17 -7.21 -7.03
C GLY A 148 -1.26 -8.73 -6.90
N TRP A 149 -0.83 -9.36 -5.81
CA TRP A 149 -1.07 -10.79 -5.63
C TRP A 149 -2.55 -11.07 -5.49
N ASP A 150 -3.04 -11.96 -6.36
CA ASP A 150 -4.36 -12.57 -6.32
C ASP A 150 -5.53 -11.58 -6.02
N ALA A 151 -5.34 -10.35 -6.43
CA ALA A 151 -6.37 -9.33 -6.42
C ALA A 151 -7.34 -9.54 -7.59
N PRO A 152 -8.63 -9.22 -7.45
CA PRO A 152 -9.60 -9.37 -8.53
C PRO A 152 -9.21 -8.65 -9.84
N TRP A 153 -8.46 -7.57 -9.72
CA TRP A 153 -8.01 -6.75 -10.86
C TRP A 153 -6.66 -7.18 -11.44
N SER A 154 -5.81 -7.86 -10.68
CA SER A 154 -4.49 -8.32 -11.17
C SER A 154 -4.44 -9.80 -11.48
N ARG A 155 -5.03 -10.65 -10.63
CA ARG A 155 -5.05 -12.11 -10.72
C ARG A 155 -3.67 -12.78 -10.82
N ILE A 156 -2.60 -12.10 -10.40
CA ILE A 156 -1.26 -12.68 -10.35
C ILE A 156 -1.21 -13.63 -9.17
N SER A 157 -0.93 -14.92 -9.42
CA SER A 157 -0.84 -15.91 -8.36
C SER A 157 0.45 -15.78 -7.54
N TYR A 158 0.46 -16.38 -6.34
CA TYR A 158 1.66 -16.43 -5.49
C TYR A 158 2.76 -17.34 -6.04
N GLU A 159 2.46 -18.13 -7.08
CA GLU A 159 3.41 -18.97 -7.81
C GLU A 159 3.97 -18.26 -9.03
N GLU A 160 3.16 -17.50 -9.79
CA GLU A 160 3.64 -16.74 -10.97
C GLU A 160 4.67 -15.68 -10.58
N VAL A 161 4.41 -14.95 -9.50
CA VAL A 161 5.40 -14.14 -8.79
C VAL A 161 5.62 -14.77 -7.43
N PRO A 162 6.66 -15.60 -7.26
CA PRO A 162 6.83 -16.45 -6.09
C PRO A 162 6.92 -15.62 -4.80
N PHE A 163 5.88 -15.67 -3.97
CA PHE A 163 5.82 -14.91 -2.72
C PHE A 163 7.00 -15.21 -1.82
N ASP A 164 7.30 -16.50 -1.63
CA ASP A 164 8.39 -16.95 -0.75
C ASP A 164 9.75 -16.40 -1.18
N ASP A 165 10.00 -16.39 -2.48
CA ASP A 165 11.25 -15.88 -3.04
C ASP A 165 11.38 -14.36 -2.83
N ILE A 166 10.30 -13.62 -3.09
CA ILE A 166 10.25 -12.17 -2.84
C ILE A 166 10.34 -11.86 -1.33
N TYR A 167 9.60 -12.59 -0.51
CA TYR A 167 9.62 -12.44 0.95
C TYR A 167 11.02 -12.64 1.53
N HIS A 168 11.67 -13.77 1.20
CA HIS A 168 13.03 -14.06 1.68
C HIS A 168 14.05 -13.04 1.16
N PHE A 169 13.91 -12.62 -0.10
CA PHE A 169 14.76 -11.57 -0.67
C PHE A 169 14.66 -10.25 0.11
N ILE A 170 13.45 -9.81 0.45
CA ILE A 170 13.24 -8.62 1.29
C ILE A 170 13.87 -8.81 2.66
N LYS A 171 13.63 -9.96 3.31
CA LYS A 171 14.19 -10.24 4.64
C LYS A 171 15.72 -10.36 4.66
N GLN A 172 16.35 -10.77 3.55
CA GLN A 172 17.80 -10.75 3.41
C GLN A 172 18.35 -9.32 3.34
N LEU A 173 17.66 -8.40 2.67
CA LEU A 173 18.06 -7.00 2.57
C LEU A 173 17.78 -6.22 3.85
N GLN A 174 16.59 -6.40 4.42
CA GLN A 174 16.17 -5.74 5.67
C GLN A 174 15.36 -6.72 6.54
N PRO A 175 16.00 -7.44 7.48
CA PRO A 175 15.32 -8.46 8.31
C PRO A 175 14.11 -7.94 9.11
N ASN A 176 14.15 -6.67 9.51
CA ASN A 176 13.10 -6.02 10.30
C ASN A 176 11.99 -5.37 9.47
N CYS A 177 12.13 -5.30 8.15
CA CYS A 177 11.08 -4.78 7.29
C CYS A 177 9.90 -5.76 7.27
N LEU A 178 8.71 -5.28 7.66
CA LEU A 178 7.49 -6.08 7.58
C LEU A 178 7.03 -6.17 6.11
N VAL A 179 6.65 -7.36 5.69
CA VAL A 179 6.12 -7.61 4.34
C VAL A 179 4.61 -7.79 4.45
N MET A 180 3.86 -6.94 3.78
CA MET A 180 2.41 -6.93 3.79
C MET A 180 1.87 -7.19 2.38
N ASP A 181 1.13 -8.28 2.20
CA ASP A 181 0.29 -8.47 1.02
C ASP A 181 -1.02 -7.70 1.23
N LEU A 182 -1.30 -6.72 0.37
CA LEU A 182 -2.50 -5.90 0.49
C LEU A 182 -3.80 -6.72 0.34
N ASN A 183 -3.74 -7.88 -0.32
CA ASN A 183 -4.89 -8.74 -0.61
C ASN A 183 -5.03 -9.94 0.34
N SER A 184 -4.33 -9.95 1.47
CA SER A 184 -4.32 -11.06 2.42
C SER A 184 -5.64 -11.23 3.22
N ALA A 185 -6.57 -10.28 3.13
CA ALA A 185 -7.86 -10.33 3.82
C ALA A 185 -8.75 -11.54 3.46
N LYS A 186 -8.55 -12.14 2.30
CA LYS A 186 -9.27 -13.34 1.83
C LYS A 186 -8.98 -14.60 2.64
N TYR A 187 -7.86 -14.64 3.35
CA TYR A 187 -7.51 -15.77 4.20
C TYR A 187 -8.20 -15.69 5.57
N PRO A 188 -8.33 -16.82 6.29
CA PRO A 188 -8.91 -16.83 7.63
C PRO A 188 -8.30 -15.76 8.54
N GLN A 189 -9.15 -15.15 9.37
CA GLN A 189 -8.75 -13.99 10.19
C GLN A 189 -7.79 -14.36 11.32
N ASP A 190 -7.73 -15.62 11.70
CA ASP A 190 -6.91 -16.19 12.78
C ASP A 190 -5.56 -16.74 12.29
N ALA A 191 -5.21 -16.54 11.02
CA ALA A 191 -3.93 -17.00 10.46
C ALA A 191 -3.31 -15.97 9.51
N LEU A 192 -1.97 -15.95 9.44
CA LEU A 192 -1.20 -15.11 8.52
C LEU A 192 -0.67 -15.97 7.36
N PHE A 193 -1.28 -15.82 6.19
CA PHE A 193 -0.82 -16.43 4.94
C PHE A 193 -0.26 -15.34 4.03
N TYR A 194 0.94 -15.56 3.49
CA TYR A 194 1.60 -14.68 2.53
C TYR A 194 1.76 -13.22 2.99
N THR A 195 1.85 -12.99 4.30
CA THR A 195 1.99 -11.65 4.87
C THR A 195 2.47 -11.71 6.32
N ASP A 196 3.26 -10.72 6.76
CA ASP A 196 3.57 -10.53 8.18
C ASP A 196 2.41 -9.85 8.93
N ILE A 197 1.65 -9.00 8.23
CA ILE A 197 0.53 -8.22 8.76
C ILE A 197 -0.64 -8.37 7.80
N LYS A 198 -1.81 -8.75 8.30
CA LYS A 198 -3.01 -8.90 7.49
C LYS A 198 -3.58 -7.53 7.11
N SER A 199 -3.77 -7.30 5.83
CA SER A 199 -4.28 -6.03 5.30
C SER A 199 -5.74 -6.13 4.86
N PHE A 200 -6.50 -5.06 5.10
CA PHE A 200 -7.92 -4.95 4.79
C PHE A 200 -8.19 -3.64 4.04
N GLU A 201 -8.46 -3.74 2.76
CA GLU A 201 -8.86 -2.62 1.92
C GLU A 201 -10.37 -2.43 2.00
N GLN A 202 -10.84 -1.46 2.79
CA GLN A 202 -12.27 -1.27 3.04
C GLN A 202 -13.05 -0.90 1.78
N ASN A 203 -12.46 -0.14 0.88
CA ASN A 203 -13.09 0.22 -0.40
C ASN A 203 -13.28 -0.97 -1.33
N ALA A 204 -12.47 -2.02 -1.17
CA ALA A 204 -12.64 -3.28 -1.89
C ALA A 204 -13.60 -4.26 -1.19
N GLY A 205 -14.33 -3.79 -0.17
CA GLY A 205 -15.26 -4.62 0.60
C GLY A 205 -14.59 -5.55 1.61
N GLN A 206 -13.31 -5.33 1.90
CA GLN A 206 -12.56 -6.13 2.88
C GLN A 206 -12.74 -5.51 4.27
N HIS A 207 -13.35 -6.23 5.18
CA HIS A 207 -13.66 -5.73 6.52
C HIS A 207 -13.04 -6.62 7.60
N ILE A 208 -12.34 -5.98 8.54
CA ILE A 208 -11.85 -6.64 9.75
C ILE A 208 -12.96 -6.71 10.80
N SER A 209 -13.03 -7.83 11.53
CA SER A 209 -13.86 -7.89 12.73
C SER A 209 -13.23 -7.08 13.85
N LYS A 210 -13.92 -6.03 14.28
CA LYS A 210 -13.51 -5.17 15.39
C LYS A 210 -13.65 -5.86 16.76
N ASP A 211 -14.39 -6.96 16.83
CA ASP A 211 -14.70 -7.67 18.08
C ASP A 211 -13.83 -8.91 18.28
N THR A 212 -13.53 -9.64 17.20
CA THR A 212 -12.90 -10.97 17.28
C THR A 212 -11.46 -11.02 16.81
N ASN A 213 -10.97 -10.02 16.05
CA ASN A 213 -9.59 -10.03 15.58
C ASN A 213 -8.59 -9.96 16.75
N ARG A 214 -7.57 -10.84 16.70
CA ARG A 214 -6.46 -10.90 17.68
C ARG A 214 -5.10 -10.91 16.98
N MET A 215 -5.08 -10.85 15.66
CA MET A 215 -3.88 -10.85 14.84
C MET A 215 -3.43 -9.42 14.53
N PRO A 216 -2.13 -9.18 14.32
CA PRO A 216 -1.68 -7.90 13.84
C PRO A 216 -2.28 -7.63 12.46
N ALA A 217 -2.94 -6.49 12.32
CA ALA A 217 -3.65 -6.14 11.10
C ALA A 217 -3.43 -4.67 10.72
N LEU A 218 -3.73 -4.36 9.46
CA LEU A 218 -3.79 -3.02 8.90
C LEU A 218 -5.12 -2.85 8.16
N SER A 219 -5.79 -1.74 8.38
CA SER A 219 -6.99 -1.37 7.63
C SER A 219 -6.77 -0.03 6.93
N CYS A 220 -7.14 0.08 5.67
CA CYS A 220 -6.96 1.28 4.88
C CYS A 220 -8.25 1.74 4.18
N LEU A 221 -8.39 3.04 4.04
CA LEU A 221 -9.40 3.70 3.22
C LEU A 221 -8.94 5.11 2.81
N PRO A 222 -9.47 5.69 1.73
CA PRO A 222 -9.17 7.06 1.37
C PRO A 222 -10.01 8.08 2.16
N LEU A 223 -9.41 9.23 2.46
CA LEU A 223 -10.10 10.39 3.04
C LEU A 223 -11.14 10.95 2.06
N ASN A 224 -10.80 11.03 0.79
CA ASN A 224 -11.68 11.43 -0.29
C ASN A 224 -12.45 10.22 -0.89
N SER A 225 -13.03 10.38 -2.06
CA SER A 225 -13.80 9.33 -2.76
C SER A 225 -12.94 8.29 -3.47
N SER A 226 -11.66 8.60 -3.77
CA SER A 226 -10.73 7.73 -4.51
C SER A 226 -9.35 7.70 -3.87
N TRP A 227 -8.51 6.75 -4.30
CA TRP A 227 -7.12 6.60 -3.84
C TRP A 227 -6.22 7.71 -4.37
N PHE A 228 -6.30 8.02 -5.66
CA PHE A 228 -5.55 9.12 -6.27
C PHE A 228 -6.38 10.40 -6.29
N TRP A 229 -5.68 11.52 -6.29
CA TRP A 229 -6.28 12.84 -6.38
C TRP A 229 -7.08 13.00 -7.69
N LYS A 230 -8.22 13.64 -7.58
CA LYS A 230 -9.10 14.02 -8.71
C LYS A 230 -9.29 15.54 -8.70
N SER A 231 -9.57 16.10 -9.87
CA SER A 231 -9.69 17.56 -10.07
C SER A 231 -10.82 18.21 -9.27
N ASP A 232 -11.80 17.46 -8.81
CA ASP A 232 -12.91 17.93 -7.98
C ASP A 232 -12.62 17.87 -6.46
N PHE A 233 -11.54 17.21 -6.01
CA PHE A 233 -11.25 17.04 -4.58
C PHE A 233 -11.14 18.33 -3.78
N PRO A 234 -10.59 19.45 -4.30
CA PRO A 234 -10.52 20.70 -3.54
C PRO A 234 -11.89 21.29 -3.18
N THR A 235 -12.94 20.90 -3.90
CA THR A 235 -14.31 21.44 -3.76
C THR A 235 -15.34 20.41 -3.28
N THR A 236 -14.94 19.16 -3.13
CA THR A 236 -15.81 18.09 -2.63
C THR A 236 -15.55 17.82 -1.15
N ASP A 237 -16.59 17.34 -0.47
CA ASP A 237 -16.49 16.99 0.94
C ASP A 237 -15.56 15.78 1.13
N VAL A 238 -14.72 15.87 2.13
CA VAL A 238 -13.95 14.73 2.65
C VAL A 238 -14.80 13.96 3.67
N LYS A 239 -14.40 12.72 3.96
CA LYS A 239 -15.04 11.93 5.02
C LYS A 239 -14.94 12.64 6.37
N SER A 240 -16.04 12.61 7.13
CA SER A 240 -16.12 13.30 8.43
C SER A 240 -15.00 12.87 9.39
N PRO A 241 -14.26 13.83 10.00
CA PRO A 241 -13.27 13.54 11.03
C PRO A 241 -13.80 12.70 12.19
N GLU A 242 -15.02 12.96 12.64
CA GLU A 242 -15.71 12.20 13.68
C GLU A 242 -15.92 10.74 13.27
N TRP A 243 -16.37 10.51 12.04
CA TRP A 243 -16.56 9.17 11.51
C TRP A 243 -15.23 8.42 11.38
N ILE A 244 -14.19 9.08 10.86
CA ILE A 244 -12.84 8.50 10.77
C ILE A 244 -12.36 8.05 12.16
N VAL A 245 -12.45 8.90 13.17
CA VAL A 245 -11.94 8.60 14.51
C VAL A 245 -12.81 7.56 15.23
N ASN A 246 -14.13 7.76 15.26
CA ASN A 246 -15.02 6.98 16.12
C ASN A 246 -15.39 5.62 15.53
N GLU A 247 -15.57 5.56 14.20
CA GLU A 247 -16.04 4.33 13.54
C GLU A 247 -14.89 3.49 12.95
N ASN A 248 -13.70 4.09 12.79
CA ASN A 248 -12.55 3.41 12.20
C ASN A 248 -11.36 3.37 13.16
N LEU A 249 -10.70 4.49 13.40
CA LEU A 249 -9.41 4.53 14.10
C LEU A 249 -9.48 3.91 15.50
N VAL A 250 -10.42 4.34 16.34
CA VAL A 250 -10.56 3.82 17.70
C VAL A 250 -10.95 2.34 17.73
N PRO A 251 -11.99 1.88 17.00
CA PRO A 251 -12.37 0.48 17.01
C PRO A 251 -11.30 -0.44 16.42
N PHE A 252 -10.64 -0.04 15.33
CA PHE A 252 -9.57 -0.86 14.74
C PHE A 252 -8.40 -1.03 15.69
N ASN A 253 -7.95 0.06 16.34
CA ASN A 253 -6.83 -0.06 17.27
C ASN A 253 -7.16 -1.03 18.42
N LYS A 254 -8.39 -1.04 18.95
CA LYS A 254 -8.81 -2.01 19.96
C LYS A 254 -8.76 -3.46 19.47
N ALA A 255 -8.85 -3.66 18.15
CA ALA A 255 -8.77 -4.97 17.49
C ALA A 255 -7.36 -5.29 16.93
N TYR A 256 -6.30 -4.74 17.50
CA TYR A 256 -4.90 -4.93 17.07
C TYR A 256 -4.65 -4.54 15.61
N CYS A 257 -5.48 -3.67 15.07
CA CYS A 257 -5.40 -3.20 13.71
C CYS A 257 -4.91 -1.75 13.65
N THR A 258 -3.79 -1.54 13.03
CA THR A 258 -3.28 -0.21 12.68
C THR A 258 -4.14 0.35 11.55
N PHE A 259 -4.51 1.62 11.66
CA PHE A 259 -5.31 2.30 10.65
C PHE A 259 -4.43 3.20 9.80
N ILE A 260 -4.56 3.09 8.49
CA ILE A 260 -3.85 3.96 7.55
C ILE A 260 -4.86 4.69 6.68
N LEU A 261 -4.86 6.03 6.75
CA LEU A 261 -5.76 6.89 6.01
C LEU A 261 -5.05 7.45 4.78
N ASN A 262 -5.61 7.19 3.61
CA ASN A 262 -5.03 7.73 2.38
C ASN A 262 -5.38 9.20 2.19
N VAL A 263 -4.35 10.01 2.00
CA VAL A 263 -4.42 11.43 1.70
C VAL A 263 -3.57 11.68 0.46
N SER A 264 -4.23 11.93 -0.65
CA SER A 264 -3.57 12.04 -1.95
C SER A 264 -3.17 13.49 -2.25
N PRO A 265 -1.88 13.76 -2.51
CA PRO A 265 -1.45 15.06 -3.00
C PRO A 265 -2.03 15.37 -4.39
N ASN A 266 -2.29 16.65 -4.64
CA ASN A 266 -2.77 17.17 -5.90
C ASN A 266 -1.65 17.21 -6.98
N ARG A 267 -1.98 17.69 -8.17
CA ARG A 267 -1.04 17.78 -9.30
C ARG A 267 0.13 18.71 -9.07
N ASP A 268 0.03 19.67 -8.14
CA ASP A 268 1.16 20.50 -7.72
C ASP A 268 2.12 19.74 -6.77
N GLY A 269 1.70 18.61 -6.19
CA GLY A 269 2.43 17.84 -5.21
C GLY A 269 2.18 18.30 -3.77
N LEU A 270 1.03 18.93 -3.50
CA LEU A 270 0.59 19.43 -2.21
C LEU A 270 -0.73 18.76 -1.78
N ILE A 271 -0.94 18.60 -0.50
CA ILE A 271 -2.24 18.23 0.06
C ILE A 271 -3.14 19.46 0.06
N ASP A 272 -4.38 19.33 -0.41
CA ASP A 272 -5.36 20.40 -0.50
C ASP A 272 -5.82 20.91 0.88
N ASP A 273 -6.24 22.19 0.95
CA ASP A 273 -6.60 22.86 2.20
C ASP A 273 -7.75 22.16 2.96
N ASN A 274 -8.78 21.70 2.25
CA ASN A 274 -9.90 20.97 2.88
C ASN A 274 -9.44 19.67 3.54
N ALA A 275 -8.50 18.94 2.94
CA ALA A 275 -7.91 17.75 3.52
C ALA A 275 -6.99 18.10 4.71
N LEU A 276 -6.21 19.20 4.63
CA LEU A 276 -5.39 19.69 5.74
C LEU A 276 -6.25 20.06 6.96
N GLU A 277 -7.37 20.72 6.75
CA GLU A 277 -8.31 21.07 7.83
C GLU A 277 -8.92 19.84 8.48
N ALA A 278 -9.35 18.84 7.67
CA ALA A 278 -9.86 17.57 8.17
C ALA A 278 -8.81 16.81 8.99
N LEU A 279 -7.55 16.79 8.55
CA LEU A 279 -6.46 16.13 9.27
C LEU A 279 -6.17 16.77 10.63
N LYS A 280 -6.20 18.11 10.72
CA LYS A 280 -6.07 18.83 12.01
C LYS A 280 -7.21 18.46 12.97
N GLU A 281 -8.44 18.39 12.47
CA GLU A 281 -9.59 18.01 13.28
C GLU A 281 -9.54 16.53 13.71
N ILE A 282 -9.12 15.62 12.82
CA ILE A 282 -8.85 14.22 13.18
C ILE A 282 -7.84 14.15 14.32
N GLY A 283 -6.74 14.90 14.23
CA GLY A 283 -5.72 14.93 15.29
C GLY A 283 -6.27 15.45 16.63
N ARG A 284 -7.08 16.49 16.59
CA ARG A 284 -7.75 17.05 17.79
C ARG A 284 -8.68 16.03 18.46
N LEU A 285 -9.43 15.28 17.68
CA LEU A 285 -10.35 14.24 18.17
C LEU A 285 -9.60 13.01 18.65
N TRP A 286 -8.58 12.58 17.90
CA TRP A 286 -7.78 11.40 18.17
C TRP A 286 -6.97 11.53 19.45
N LYS A 287 -6.26 12.63 19.69
CA LYS A 287 -5.44 12.88 20.89
C LYS A 287 -6.17 12.62 22.20
N ARG A 288 -7.50 12.77 22.22
CA ARG A 288 -8.35 12.53 23.40
C ARG A 288 -8.73 11.05 23.59
N LYS A 289 -8.53 10.22 22.57
CA LYS A 289 -9.02 8.83 22.51
C LYS A 289 -7.94 7.80 22.27
N GLU A 290 -6.71 8.26 22.06
CA GLU A 290 -5.56 7.38 21.92
C GLU A 290 -5.38 6.56 23.19
N GLY A 291 -5.60 5.23 23.07
CA GLY A 291 -5.42 4.28 24.17
C GLY A 291 -3.94 4.03 24.50
N GLY A 292 -3.69 3.33 25.60
CA GLY A 292 -2.36 2.86 25.99
C GLY A 292 -1.75 1.86 24.98
N GLU A 293 -0.57 1.35 25.31
CA GLU A 293 0.09 0.31 24.51
C GLU A 293 -0.73 -0.98 24.48
N MET A 294 -0.69 -1.64 23.33
CA MET A 294 -1.32 -2.92 23.07
C MET A 294 -0.26 -4.02 23.07
N THR A 295 -0.52 -5.13 23.72
CA THR A 295 0.33 -6.31 23.68
C THR A 295 -0.41 -7.43 22.94
N LEU A 296 0.19 -7.91 21.84
CA LEU A 296 -0.30 -9.09 21.15
C LEU A 296 -0.09 -10.34 21.99
N GLY A 297 -1.08 -11.24 21.99
CA GLY A 297 -0.92 -12.60 22.46
C GLY A 297 0.01 -13.42 21.54
N GLU A 298 0.15 -14.70 21.84
CA GLU A 298 0.81 -15.62 20.93
C GLU A 298 0.00 -15.75 19.64
N TYR A 299 0.68 -15.69 18.50
CA TYR A 299 0.10 -15.92 17.19
C TYR A 299 1.11 -16.63 16.28
N GLU A 300 0.62 -17.37 15.33
CA GLU A 300 1.47 -18.05 14.35
C GLU A 300 2.13 -17.04 13.40
N ARG A 301 3.40 -17.30 13.07
CA ARG A 301 4.14 -16.50 12.09
C ARG A 301 3.61 -16.75 10.67
N PRO A 302 3.96 -15.88 9.70
CA PRO A 302 3.54 -16.07 8.32
C PRO A 302 3.76 -17.49 7.83
N ILE A 303 2.72 -18.08 7.28
CA ILE A 303 2.80 -19.37 6.64
C ILE A 303 3.16 -19.11 5.18
N THR A 304 4.38 -19.47 4.81
CA THR A 304 4.80 -19.58 3.43
C THR A 304 4.54 -21.04 3.04
N ALA A 305 3.32 -21.35 2.62
CA ALA A 305 2.95 -22.71 2.34
C ALA A 305 3.19 -23.06 0.88
N GLU A 306 3.83 -24.20 0.65
CA GLU A 306 3.75 -24.89 -0.64
C GLU A 306 2.27 -25.12 -0.97
N ASN A 307 1.84 -24.75 -2.17
CA ASN A 307 0.47 -25.00 -2.60
C ASN A 307 0.25 -26.54 -2.71
N ILE A 308 -0.25 -27.11 -1.63
CA ILE A 308 -0.52 -28.57 -1.57
C ILE A 308 -1.63 -29.00 -2.52
N ALA A 309 -2.42 -28.07 -3.06
CA ALA A 309 -3.44 -28.34 -4.07
C ALA A 309 -2.90 -28.33 -5.50
N LYS A 310 -1.68 -27.81 -5.71
CA LYS A 310 -1.04 -27.78 -7.02
C LYS A 310 -0.98 -29.18 -7.62
N HIS A 311 -1.44 -29.33 -8.85
CA HIS A 311 -1.55 -30.63 -9.56
C HIS A 311 -2.47 -31.68 -8.89
N ARG A 312 -3.37 -31.24 -7.99
CA ARG A 312 -4.39 -32.09 -7.41
C ARG A 312 -5.74 -31.86 -8.09
N PRO A 313 -6.55 -32.90 -8.34
CA PRO A 313 -7.91 -32.73 -8.83
C PRO A 313 -8.70 -31.84 -7.86
N ALA A 314 -9.36 -30.82 -8.39
CA ALA A 314 -10.25 -29.96 -7.61
C ALA A 314 -11.68 -30.11 -8.10
N ASN A 315 -12.62 -30.17 -7.16
CA ASN A 315 -14.06 -30.12 -7.43
C ASN A 315 -14.66 -28.88 -6.81
N SER A 316 -15.43 -28.14 -7.58
CA SER A 316 -16.24 -27.03 -7.07
C SER A 316 -17.68 -27.49 -6.87
N SER A 317 -18.27 -27.16 -5.72
CA SER A 317 -19.70 -27.38 -5.47
C SER A 317 -20.58 -26.43 -6.28
N TRP A 318 -20.01 -25.40 -6.86
CA TRP A 318 -20.67 -24.43 -7.73
C TRP A 318 -19.71 -23.97 -8.82
N SER A 319 -20.11 -24.10 -10.08
CA SER A 319 -19.40 -23.52 -11.21
C SER A 319 -20.39 -22.76 -12.08
N TYR A 320 -20.04 -21.54 -12.44
CA TYR A 320 -20.86 -20.72 -13.32
C TYR A 320 -20.78 -21.20 -14.78
N ASP A 321 -19.65 -21.79 -15.13
CA ASP A 321 -19.40 -22.33 -16.48
C ASP A 321 -18.39 -23.48 -16.37
N SER A 322 -18.50 -24.47 -17.25
CA SER A 322 -17.57 -25.60 -17.34
C SER A 322 -16.12 -25.19 -17.67
N PHE A 323 -15.92 -23.96 -18.11
CA PHE A 323 -14.61 -23.35 -18.35
C PHE A 323 -13.84 -22.96 -17.08
N ILE A 324 -14.51 -22.87 -15.94
CA ILE A 324 -13.90 -22.32 -14.72
C ILE A 324 -13.26 -23.41 -13.85
N MET A 325 -13.46 -24.66 -14.18
CA MET A 325 -13.02 -25.79 -13.34
C MET A 325 -11.51 -26.10 -13.38
N ASP A 326 -10.77 -25.55 -14.34
CA ASP A 326 -9.33 -25.81 -14.49
C ASP A 326 -8.41 -24.78 -13.81
N PHE A 327 -8.96 -23.74 -13.20
CA PHE A 327 -8.14 -22.68 -12.59
C PHE A 327 -7.52 -23.01 -11.22
N GLY A 328 -7.72 -24.18 -10.71
CA GLY A 328 -7.21 -24.59 -9.39
C GLY A 328 -6.01 -25.54 -9.41
N ASN A 329 -5.54 -25.93 -10.58
CA ASN A 329 -4.58 -27.03 -10.69
C ASN A 329 -3.24 -26.66 -11.38
N ASP A 330 -3.05 -25.43 -11.83
CA ASP A 330 -1.80 -24.97 -12.46
C ASP A 330 -0.86 -24.25 -11.49
#